data_3b5cb7fa3b59c97a162285f76b3cc6c7
#
_entry.id   3b5cb7fa3b59c97a162285f76b3cc6c7
#
_cell.length_a   1.000
_cell.length_b   1.000
_cell.length_c   1.000
_cell.angle_alpha   90.00
_cell.angle_beta   90.00
_cell.angle_gamma   90.00
#
_symmetry.space_group_name_H-M   'P 1'
#
loop_
_entity.id
_entity.type
_entity.pdbx_description
1 polymer ?
#
loop_
_entity_poly.entity_id
_entity_poly.type
_entity_poly.pdbx_seq_one_letter_code
_entity_poly.pdbx_strand_id
1 'polypeptide(L)'
;MRNKRKSISLLGWIIGALLLIYLGVFCYLNLCKYAQHVDSDIAAEALLAREIWVEKDITPNDWISSTERRIIGMPTVAAVFYGITGSMQTAAGITCVLLGAILLGTFYFFLRKLSLSRTASITALLVLCALPINGFRNEGQMVPFVALLLFLFAEYYVFHGIFLFFNILFYLKLKENRQMPRKTFLEWLVLFVAAVLLNCGGQRCLQVIILPLLVVEVIALFMESGHLRQKLPGGRYLATAYVGSLALAFLVSCLYGGRGDYAVYLLQPGEAVEKLLLGVPAALLENFGLVGNAKVGSFASLMQLLVWVFLILLGYGLWYVFRKNTESTDRQKDALTILLASVGVTAFIIGITSAEAAHYYFFMAWFAAAVLVAVMVDHMSEGQPVFAGLILTAVALFAVLNLKYTYYEAATTQDNLKEYQEVADYLTEAGIDYGYAEFWDAERICLITDGRVTMGHSYTMASLSGYWWLTSTKWYPPTLPTEMRTAYVVRTEMREAFEQQFPEGEAPILEYENEKLAVYVGDRNYVEL
;
A
#
# COMPACT_ATOMS: atom_id res chain seq x y z
N MET A 1 27.26 -11.67 -32.45
CA MET A 1 26.15 -10.74 -32.16
C MET A 1 24.76 -11.33 -32.34
N ARG A 2 24.45 -12.00 -33.49
CA ARG A 2 23.09 -12.55 -33.78
C ARG A 2 22.57 -13.56 -32.74
N ASN A 3 23.42 -14.43 -32.19
CA ASN A 3 23.01 -15.41 -31.15
C ASN A 3 22.75 -14.76 -29.79
N LYS A 4 23.49 -13.69 -29.42
CA LYS A 4 23.28 -12.96 -28.14
C LYS A 4 21.97 -12.18 -28.16
N ARG A 5 21.59 -11.55 -29.29
CA ARG A 5 20.29 -10.88 -29.44
C ARG A 5 19.12 -11.87 -29.37
N LYS A 6 19.29 -13.11 -29.92
CA LYS A 6 18.27 -14.17 -29.78
C LYS A 6 18.08 -14.63 -28.34
N SER A 7 19.18 -14.75 -27.57
CA SER A 7 19.12 -15.12 -26.14
C SER A 7 18.37 -14.09 -25.31
N ILE A 8 18.63 -12.79 -25.48
CA ILE A 8 17.91 -11.72 -24.79
C ILE A 8 16.42 -11.73 -25.17
N SER A 9 16.09 -12.00 -26.44
CA SER A 9 14.70 -12.13 -26.89
C SER A 9 13.99 -13.29 -26.19
N LEU A 10 14.63 -14.46 -26.04
CA LEU A 10 14.05 -15.60 -25.33
C LEU A 10 13.81 -15.29 -23.84
N LEU A 11 14.80 -14.68 -23.17
CA LEU A 11 14.63 -14.24 -21.76
C LEU A 11 13.49 -13.22 -21.63
N GLY A 12 13.34 -12.30 -22.57
CA GLY A 12 12.23 -11.36 -22.61
C GLY A 12 10.86 -12.05 -22.69
N TRP A 13 10.75 -13.16 -23.45
CA TRP A 13 9.53 -13.97 -23.49
C TRP A 13 9.26 -14.69 -22.15
N ILE A 14 10.31 -15.23 -21.50
CA ILE A 14 10.20 -15.86 -20.18
C ILE A 14 9.72 -14.84 -19.15
N ILE A 15 10.31 -13.63 -19.13
CA ILE A 15 9.89 -12.53 -18.25
C ILE A 15 8.42 -12.16 -18.50
N GLY A 16 8.00 -12.07 -19.76
CA GLY A 16 6.60 -11.79 -20.11
C GLY A 16 5.65 -12.90 -19.65
N ALA A 17 6.03 -14.17 -19.82
CA ALA A 17 5.24 -15.30 -19.36
C ALA A 17 5.12 -15.33 -17.81
N LEU A 18 6.22 -15.09 -17.09
CA LEU A 18 6.19 -14.97 -15.63
C LEU A 18 5.28 -13.83 -15.18
N LEU A 19 5.35 -12.66 -15.82
CA LEU A 19 4.44 -11.57 -15.51
C LEU A 19 2.97 -11.97 -15.67
N LEU A 20 2.61 -12.66 -16.76
CA LEU A 20 1.25 -13.15 -16.97
C LEU A 20 0.81 -14.14 -15.87
N ILE A 21 1.72 -15.01 -15.42
CA ILE A 21 1.44 -15.92 -14.29
C ILE A 21 1.15 -15.13 -13.03
N TYR A 22 1.96 -14.10 -12.69
CA TYR A 22 1.72 -13.23 -11.53
C TYR A 22 0.38 -12.51 -11.61
N LEU A 23 0.03 -11.96 -12.77
CA LEU A 23 -1.27 -11.33 -12.99
C LEU A 23 -2.42 -12.32 -12.78
N GLY A 24 -2.27 -13.55 -13.28
CA GLY A 24 -3.25 -14.63 -13.06
C GLY A 24 -3.40 -14.97 -11.57
N VAL A 25 -2.29 -15.06 -10.84
CA VAL A 25 -2.30 -15.31 -9.38
C VAL A 25 -2.97 -14.15 -8.64
N PHE A 26 -2.67 -12.89 -8.96
CA PHE A 26 -3.32 -11.74 -8.35
C PHE A 26 -4.83 -11.71 -8.62
N CYS A 27 -5.26 -12.01 -9.85
CA CYS A 27 -6.69 -12.16 -10.15
C CYS A 27 -7.33 -13.28 -9.32
N TYR A 28 -6.69 -14.44 -9.23
CA TYR A 28 -7.20 -15.58 -8.45
C TYR A 28 -7.32 -15.24 -6.96
N LEU A 29 -6.29 -14.68 -6.35
CA LEU A 29 -6.29 -14.32 -4.95
C LEU A 29 -7.36 -13.27 -4.63
N ASN A 30 -7.48 -12.22 -5.45
CA ASN A 30 -8.49 -11.18 -5.25
C ASN A 30 -9.93 -11.65 -5.50
N LEU A 31 -10.17 -12.48 -6.51
CA LEU A 31 -11.54 -12.85 -6.88
C LEU A 31 -12.05 -14.12 -6.17
N CYS A 32 -11.13 -15.03 -5.77
CA CYS A 32 -11.50 -16.32 -5.21
C CYS A 32 -11.06 -16.51 -3.75
N LYS A 33 -10.12 -15.72 -3.24
CA LYS A 33 -9.47 -15.90 -1.95
C LYS A 33 -9.36 -14.60 -1.14
N TYR A 34 -10.10 -13.56 -1.52
CA TYR A 34 -9.96 -12.22 -0.93
C TYR A 34 -10.03 -12.26 0.60
N ALA A 35 -11.11 -12.76 1.17
CA ALA A 35 -11.32 -12.76 2.60
C ALA A 35 -10.26 -13.56 3.40
N GLN A 36 -9.61 -14.55 2.78
CA GLN A 36 -8.60 -15.39 3.44
C GLN A 36 -7.27 -14.66 3.69
N HIS A 37 -7.02 -13.55 2.98
CA HIS A 37 -5.77 -12.80 3.02
C HIS A 37 -5.92 -11.40 3.61
N VAL A 38 -7.15 -10.97 3.86
CA VAL A 38 -7.49 -9.64 4.36
C VAL A 38 -7.30 -9.60 5.87
N ASP A 39 -6.61 -8.58 6.34
CA ASP A 39 -6.59 -8.20 7.75
C ASP A 39 -7.77 -7.28 8.09
N SER A 40 -7.88 -6.87 9.34
CA SER A 40 -9.02 -6.06 9.79
C SER A 40 -8.99 -4.64 9.24
N ASP A 41 -7.82 -4.03 9.05
CA ASP A 41 -7.74 -2.71 8.44
C ASP A 41 -8.33 -2.70 7.02
N ILE A 42 -8.08 -3.77 6.27
CA ILE A 42 -8.55 -3.94 4.90
C ILE A 42 -10.02 -4.36 4.86
N ALA A 43 -10.45 -5.19 5.81
CA ALA A 43 -11.87 -5.54 5.95
C ALA A 43 -12.71 -4.30 6.26
N ALA A 44 -12.22 -3.40 7.11
CA ALA A 44 -12.86 -2.12 7.42
C ALA A 44 -13.06 -1.23 6.19
N GLU A 45 -12.11 -1.25 5.23
CA GLU A 45 -12.28 -0.50 3.97
C GLU A 45 -13.40 -1.10 3.09
N ALA A 46 -13.59 -2.42 3.11
CA ALA A 46 -14.71 -3.05 2.42
C ALA A 46 -16.05 -2.71 3.09
N LEU A 47 -16.07 -2.61 4.43
CA LEU A 47 -17.22 -2.12 5.18
C LEU A 47 -17.53 -0.64 4.86
N LEU A 48 -16.51 0.21 4.85
CA LEU A 48 -16.69 1.61 4.46
C LEU A 48 -17.27 1.72 3.04
N ALA A 49 -16.87 0.86 2.11
CA ALA A 49 -17.46 0.83 0.77
C ALA A 49 -18.96 0.51 0.81
N ARG A 50 -19.39 -0.42 1.67
CA ARG A 50 -20.80 -0.72 1.92
C ARG A 50 -21.52 0.51 2.48
N GLU A 51 -20.98 1.16 3.52
CA GLU A 51 -21.60 2.35 4.13
C GLU A 51 -21.72 3.51 3.12
N ILE A 52 -20.68 3.79 2.33
CA ILE A 52 -20.74 4.77 1.22
C ILE A 52 -21.90 4.47 0.26
N TRP A 53 -22.10 3.20 -0.11
CA TRP A 53 -23.19 2.84 -1.01
C TRP A 53 -24.55 2.94 -0.35
N VAL A 54 -24.71 2.51 0.88
CA VAL A 54 -25.97 2.51 1.62
C VAL A 54 -26.41 3.93 1.93
N GLU A 55 -25.53 4.76 2.44
CA GLU A 55 -25.81 6.15 2.82
C GLU A 55 -25.82 7.13 1.64
N LYS A 56 -25.28 6.73 0.48
CA LYS A 56 -25.09 7.60 -0.68
C LYS A 56 -24.21 8.82 -0.38
N ASP A 57 -23.32 8.66 0.57
CA ASP A 57 -22.34 9.67 0.96
C ASP A 57 -20.92 9.10 0.81
N ILE A 58 -20.04 9.81 0.10
CA ILE A 58 -18.63 9.42 -0.10
C ILE A 58 -17.84 9.48 1.21
N THR A 59 -18.29 10.31 2.14
CA THR A 59 -17.68 10.51 3.45
C THR A 59 -18.73 10.40 4.55
N PRO A 60 -19.25 9.20 4.84
CA PRO A 60 -20.29 9.02 5.84
C PRO A 60 -19.93 9.73 7.15
N ASN A 61 -20.84 10.56 7.66
CA ASN A 61 -20.56 11.41 8.83
C ASN A 61 -20.35 10.59 10.11
N ASP A 62 -20.97 9.41 10.17
CA ASP A 62 -20.89 8.51 11.32
C ASP A 62 -19.66 7.59 11.25
N TRP A 63 -18.91 7.62 10.17
CA TRP A 63 -17.71 6.80 10.02
C TRP A 63 -16.49 7.47 10.65
N ILE A 64 -15.88 6.79 11.60
CA ILE A 64 -14.62 7.19 12.21
C ILE A 64 -13.48 6.59 11.39
N SER A 65 -12.76 7.45 10.70
CA SER A 65 -11.57 7.05 9.95
C SER A 65 -10.37 6.90 10.89
N SER A 66 -9.37 6.15 10.46
CA SER A 66 -8.08 6.05 11.13
C SER A 66 -7.32 7.39 11.10
N THR A 67 -6.23 7.43 10.36
CA THR A 67 -5.43 8.67 10.17
C THR A 67 -5.92 9.52 9.01
N GLU A 68 -6.69 8.97 8.09
CA GLU A 68 -7.00 9.56 6.80
C GLU A 68 -8.49 9.42 6.45
N ARG A 69 -9.18 10.54 6.23
CA ARG A 69 -10.54 10.57 5.68
C ARG A 69 -10.45 10.61 4.16
N ARG A 70 -10.48 9.45 3.50
CA ARG A 70 -10.23 9.33 2.07
C ARG A 70 -11.46 9.65 1.23
N ILE A 71 -11.36 10.71 0.39
CA ILE A 71 -12.37 11.01 -0.63
C ILE A 71 -12.11 10.14 -1.88
N ILE A 72 -10.84 9.98 -2.26
CA ILE A 72 -10.42 9.09 -3.34
C ILE A 72 -9.66 7.93 -2.72
N GLY A 73 -10.23 6.75 -2.76
CA GLY A 73 -9.64 5.54 -2.20
C GLY A 73 -10.29 4.28 -2.78
N MET A 74 -9.80 3.13 -2.35
CA MET A 74 -10.39 1.83 -2.69
C MET A 74 -11.87 1.78 -2.29
N PRO A 75 -12.31 2.24 -1.08
CA PRO A 75 -13.72 2.18 -0.69
C PRO A 75 -14.67 2.91 -1.65
N THR A 76 -14.26 4.07 -2.16
CA THR A 76 -15.09 4.83 -3.11
C THR A 76 -15.33 4.08 -4.41
N VAL A 77 -14.32 3.34 -4.90
CA VAL A 77 -14.45 2.50 -6.10
C VAL A 77 -15.22 1.22 -5.79
N ALA A 78 -14.92 0.58 -4.66
CA ALA A 78 -15.57 -0.64 -4.23
C ALA A 78 -17.06 -0.44 -3.93
N ALA A 79 -17.47 0.73 -3.46
CA ALA A 79 -18.89 1.07 -3.24
C ALA A 79 -19.73 0.91 -4.52
N VAL A 80 -19.18 1.29 -5.69
CA VAL A 80 -19.87 1.11 -6.97
C VAL A 80 -20.06 -0.37 -7.29
N PHE A 81 -19.01 -1.18 -7.09
CA PHE A 81 -19.09 -2.62 -7.31
C PHE A 81 -19.96 -3.32 -6.26
N TYR A 82 -19.98 -2.86 -5.01
CA TYR A 82 -20.91 -3.35 -4.00
C TYR A 82 -22.36 -3.13 -4.42
N GLY A 83 -22.69 -1.97 -4.95
CA GLY A 83 -24.02 -1.68 -5.48
C GLY A 83 -24.46 -2.58 -6.64
N ILE A 84 -23.51 -3.19 -7.36
CA ILE A 84 -23.77 -4.10 -8.47
C ILE A 84 -23.84 -5.56 -7.97
N THR A 85 -22.93 -5.96 -7.08
CA THR A 85 -22.75 -7.36 -6.67
C THR A 85 -23.51 -7.73 -5.40
N GLY A 86 -23.79 -6.77 -4.53
CA GLY A 86 -24.36 -7.00 -3.20
C GLY A 86 -23.41 -7.70 -2.22
N SER A 87 -22.13 -7.92 -2.60
CA SER A 87 -21.13 -8.60 -1.77
C SER A 87 -19.89 -7.73 -1.59
N MET A 88 -19.49 -7.50 -0.33
CA MET A 88 -18.31 -6.72 0.02
C MET A 88 -17.04 -7.39 -0.46
N GLN A 89 -16.92 -8.70 -0.28
CA GLN A 89 -15.74 -9.47 -0.71
C GLN A 89 -15.55 -9.40 -2.23
N THR A 90 -16.63 -9.64 -2.98
CA THR A 90 -16.60 -9.60 -4.44
C THR A 90 -16.30 -8.18 -4.95
N ALA A 91 -16.92 -7.17 -4.37
CA ALA A 91 -16.71 -5.77 -4.74
C ALA A 91 -15.28 -5.33 -4.49
N ALA A 92 -14.72 -5.65 -3.32
CA ALA A 92 -13.35 -5.34 -2.97
C ALA A 92 -12.36 -6.08 -3.88
N GLY A 93 -12.56 -7.38 -4.10
CA GLY A 93 -11.71 -8.18 -4.99
C GLY A 93 -11.68 -7.66 -6.43
N ILE A 94 -12.83 -7.30 -7.01
CA ILE A 94 -12.91 -6.67 -8.35
C ILE A 94 -12.17 -5.34 -8.35
N THR A 95 -12.36 -4.53 -7.31
CA THR A 95 -11.70 -3.24 -7.18
C THR A 95 -10.19 -3.39 -7.14
N CYS A 96 -9.65 -4.34 -6.38
CA CYS A 96 -8.22 -4.61 -6.30
C CYS A 96 -7.64 -5.03 -7.66
N VAL A 97 -8.33 -5.88 -8.40
CA VAL A 97 -7.93 -6.26 -9.76
C VAL A 97 -7.90 -5.04 -10.70
N LEU A 98 -8.94 -4.22 -10.66
CA LEU A 98 -9.04 -3.02 -11.49
C LEU A 98 -7.93 -2.01 -11.16
N LEU A 99 -7.77 -1.68 -9.87
CA LEU A 99 -6.78 -0.68 -9.43
C LEU A 99 -5.35 -1.18 -9.67
N GLY A 100 -5.07 -2.45 -9.41
CA GLY A 100 -3.79 -3.08 -9.73
C GLY A 100 -3.48 -3.01 -11.22
N ALA A 101 -4.45 -3.30 -12.09
CA ALA A 101 -4.29 -3.20 -13.55
C ALA A 101 -4.04 -1.75 -14.00
N ILE A 102 -4.75 -0.77 -13.41
CA ILE A 102 -4.54 0.67 -13.69
C ILE A 102 -3.13 1.10 -13.25
N LEU A 103 -2.68 0.69 -12.06
CA LEU A 103 -1.34 1.01 -11.58
C LEU A 103 -0.26 0.45 -12.51
N LEU A 104 -0.34 -0.83 -12.88
CA LEU A 104 0.62 -1.48 -13.77
C LEU A 104 0.59 -0.86 -15.17
N GLY A 105 -0.60 -0.58 -15.71
CA GLY A 105 -0.76 0.11 -16.98
C GLY A 105 -0.15 1.51 -16.97
N THR A 106 -0.39 2.28 -15.89
CA THR A 106 0.18 3.62 -15.71
C THR A 106 1.70 3.56 -15.55
N PHE A 107 2.22 2.59 -14.79
CA PHE A 107 3.66 2.40 -14.64
C PHE A 107 4.32 1.98 -15.96
N TYR A 108 3.70 1.06 -16.73
CA TYR A 108 4.18 0.72 -18.07
C TYR A 108 4.22 1.94 -18.99
N PHE A 109 3.14 2.74 -19.01
CA PHE A 109 3.09 3.98 -19.78
C PHE A 109 4.19 4.97 -19.36
N PHE A 110 4.41 5.12 -18.06
CA PHE A 110 5.47 5.95 -17.50
C PHE A 110 6.85 5.51 -18.02
N LEU A 111 7.17 4.20 -17.94
CA LEU A 111 8.44 3.66 -18.43
C LEU A 111 8.62 3.87 -19.94
N ARG A 112 7.56 3.70 -20.72
CA ARG A 112 7.57 3.98 -22.16
C ARG A 112 7.81 5.46 -22.49
N LYS A 113 7.30 6.36 -21.64
CA LYS A 113 7.55 7.81 -21.76
C LYS A 113 8.98 8.21 -21.36
N LEU A 114 9.67 7.39 -20.59
CA LEU A 114 11.13 7.50 -20.35
C LEU A 114 11.96 6.88 -21.48
N SER A 115 11.35 6.51 -22.60
CA SER A 115 11.98 5.92 -23.79
C SER A 115 12.62 4.53 -23.58
N LEU A 116 12.21 3.81 -22.51
CA LEU A 116 12.70 2.46 -22.24
C LEU A 116 12.10 1.44 -23.23
N SER A 117 12.85 0.40 -23.61
CA SER A 117 12.39 -0.67 -24.49
C SER A 117 11.24 -1.47 -23.87
N ARG A 118 10.53 -2.25 -24.72
CA ARG A 118 9.45 -3.12 -24.24
C ARG A 118 9.96 -4.16 -23.24
N THR A 119 11.08 -4.81 -23.54
CA THR A 119 11.68 -5.82 -22.65
C THR A 119 12.03 -5.21 -21.29
N ALA A 120 12.70 -4.06 -21.27
CA ALA A 120 13.04 -3.34 -20.04
C ALA A 120 11.79 -2.97 -19.24
N SER A 121 10.75 -2.45 -19.91
CA SER A 121 9.50 -2.07 -19.26
C SER A 121 8.76 -3.27 -18.66
N ILE A 122 8.67 -4.39 -19.38
CA ILE A 122 8.05 -5.64 -18.88
C ILE A 122 8.87 -6.21 -17.70
N THR A 123 10.21 -6.12 -17.76
CA THR A 123 11.07 -6.54 -16.65
C THR A 123 10.80 -5.72 -15.40
N ALA A 124 10.66 -4.40 -15.53
CA ALA A 124 10.30 -3.55 -14.39
C ALA A 124 8.92 -3.90 -13.78
N LEU A 125 7.93 -4.21 -14.61
CA LEU A 125 6.63 -4.69 -14.13
C LEU A 125 6.77 -6.00 -13.34
N LEU A 126 7.58 -6.95 -13.85
CA LEU A 126 7.82 -8.20 -13.15
C LEU A 126 8.57 -7.96 -11.83
N VAL A 127 9.57 -7.07 -11.82
CA VAL A 127 10.25 -6.66 -10.57
C VAL A 127 9.24 -6.16 -9.55
N LEU A 128 8.31 -5.30 -9.95
CA LEU A 128 7.31 -4.74 -9.06
C LEU A 128 6.34 -5.81 -8.53
N CYS A 129 5.97 -6.80 -9.34
CA CYS A 129 5.05 -7.87 -8.95
C CYS A 129 5.72 -8.99 -8.14
N ALA A 130 6.99 -9.29 -8.43
CA ALA A 130 7.67 -10.50 -7.98
C ALA A 130 8.70 -10.28 -6.87
N LEU A 131 9.20 -9.07 -6.71
CA LEU A 131 10.14 -8.72 -5.67
C LEU A 131 9.44 -7.77 -4.68
N PRO A 132 9.64 -7.88 -3.41
CA PRO A 132 10.70 -8.55 -2.66
C PRO A 132 10.50 -10.05 -2.50
N ILE A 133 11.63 -10.75 -2.33
CA ILE A 133 11.61 -12.11 -1.85
C ILE A 133 11.25 -12.07 -0.37
N ASN A 134 10.23 -12.83 0.01
CA ASN A 134 9.81 -12.91 1.39
C ASN A 134 10.95 -13.41 2.27
N GLY A 135 11.41 -12.58 3.18
CA GLY A 135 12.19 -13.07 4.30
C GLY A 135 11.26 -13.95 5.13
N PHE A 136 11.49 -15.26 5.15
CA PHE A 136 10.73 -16.19 5.97
C PHE A 136 10.76 -15.72 7.42
N ARG A 137 9.69 -15.08 7.87
CA ARG A 137 9.39 -14.97 9.29
C ARG A 137 8.90 -16.33 9.75
N ASN A 138 9.39 -16.78 10.89
CA ASN A 138 8.93 -18.01 11.52
C ASN A 138 7.40 -18.02 11.61
N GLU A 139 6.80 -19.18 11.27
CA GLU A 139 5.42 -19.52 11.55
C GLU A 139 4.33 -18.79 10.75
N GLY A 140 4.23 -19.13 9.45
CA GLY A 140 2.95 -19.03 8.72
C GLY A 140 2.35 -17.63 8.49
N GLN A 141 2.93 -16.56 9.02
CA GLN A 141 2.48 -15.21 8.76
C GLN A 141 3.06 -14.70 7.44
N MET A 142 2.17 -14.47 6.47
CA MET A 142 2.53 -13.66 5.30
C MET A 142 3.01 -12.29 5.77
N VAL A 143 4.28 -11.99 5.54
CA VAL A 143 4.75 -10.62 5.68
C VAL A 143 4.11 -9.82 4.55
N PRO A 144 3.31 -8.78 4.84
CA PRO A 144 2.72 -7.96 3.80
C PRO A 144 3.81 -7.27 3.00
N PHE A 145 3.92 -7.61 1.72
CA PHE A 145 4.83 -6.94 0.80
C PHE A 145 4.17 -5.73 0.20
N VAL A 146 5.02 -4.79 -0.20
CA VAL A 146 4.55 -3.66 -1.00
C VAL A 146 3.79 -4.13 -2.26
N ALA A 147 4.25 -5.20 -2.91
CA ALA A 147 3.53 -5.78 -4.04
C ALA A 147 2.16 -6.36 -3.64
N LEU A 148 2.04 -7.00 -2.49
CA LEU A 148 0.76 -7.46 -1.95
C LEU A 148 -0.15 -6.27 -1.65
N LEU A 149 0.35 -5.23 -0.98
CA LEU A 149 -0.41 -4.03 -0.68
C LEU A 149 -0.86 -3.27 -1.94
N LEU A 150 -0.08 -3.29 -3.00
CA LEU A 150 -0.43 -2.64 -4.27
C LEU A 150 -1.41 -3.45 -5.12
N PHE A 151 -1.40 -4.78 -5.04
CA PHE A 151 -2.13 -5.64 -5.98
C PHE A 151 -3.17 -6.54 -5.32
N LEU A 152 -2.96 -7.00 -4.09
CA LEU A 152 -3.95 -7.82 -3.37
C LEU A 152 -4.88 -6.98 -2.53
N PHE A 153 -4.37 -5.90 -1.96
CA PHE A 153 -5.19 -5.04 -1.14
C PHE A 153 -5.51 -3.71 -1.82
N ALA A 154 -4.69 -3.28 -2.77
CA ALA A 154 -4.85 -2.11 -3.65
C ALA A 154 -5.40 -0.84 -2.93
N GLU A 155 -5.07 -0.67 -1.65
CA GLU A 155 -5.82 0.18 -0.76
C GLU A 155 -5.20 1.56 -0.58
N TYR A 156 -4.13 1.58 0.19
CA TYR A 156 -3.59 2.83 0.71
C TYR A 156 -2.66 3.55 -0.26
N TYR A 157 -2.04 2.83 -1.21
CA TYR A 157 -0.88 3.33 -1.95
C TYR A 157 -1.08 3.43 -3.45
N VAL A 158 -2.06 2.73 -4.00
CA VAL A 158 -2.27 2.64 -5.45
C VAL A 158 -2.52 4.00 -6.08
N PHE A 159 -3.43 4.78 -5.51
CA PHE A 159 -3.72 6.13 -6.03
C PHE A 159 -2.52 7.06 -5.94
N HIS A 160 -1.73 6.96 -4.86
CA HIS A 160 -0.50 7.73 -4.69
C HIS A 160 0.55 7.33 -5.73
N GLY A 161 0.70 6.03 -6.03
CA GLY A 161 1.59 5.53 -7.08
C GLY A 161 1.18 6.03 -8.47
N ILE A 162 -0.09 5.89 -8.83
CA ILE A 162 -0.64 6.37 -10.11
C ILE A 162 -0.41 7.88 -10.24
N PHE A 163 -0.75 8.63 -9.21
CA PHE A 163 -0.64 10.07 -9.20
C PHE A 163 0.82 10.53 -9.25
N LEU A 164 1.74 9.84 -8.57
CA LEU A 164 3.19 10.09 -8.61
C LEU A 164 3.72 10.01 -10.06
N PHE A 165 3.38 8.96 -10.80
CA PHE A 165 3.85 8.80 -12.18
C PHE A 165 3.33 9.90 -13.10
N PHE A 166 2.06 10.27 -13.00
CA PHE A 166 1.51 11.38 -13.79
C PHE A 166 2.17 12.71 -13.44
N ASN A 167 2.44 12.97 -12.15
CA ASN A 167 3.12 14.19 -11.73
C ASN A 167 4.56 14.25 -12.23
N ILE A 168 5.32 13.14 -12.15
CA ILE A 168 6.68 13.10 -12.70
C ILE A 168 6.66 13.37 -14.20
N LEU A 169 5.80 12.68 -14.97
CA LEU A 169 5.71 12.91 -16.41
C LEU A 169 5.31 14.34 -16.77
N PHE A 170 4.38 14.91 -16.01
CA PHE A 170 3.93 16.27 -16.25
C PHE A 170 5.00 17.29 -15.91
N TYR A 171 5.71 17.11 -14.79
CA TYR A 171 6.86 17.93 -14.41
C TYR A 171 7.96 17.89 -15.48
N LEU A 172 8.34 16.71 -15.96
CA LEU A 172 9.32 16.54 -17.04
C LEU A 172 8.86 17.22 -18.35
N LYS A 173 7.57 17.07 -18.68
CA LYS A 173 6.97 17.72 -19.85
C LYS A 173 7.06 19.25 -19.74
N LEU A 174 6.78 19.83 -18.58
CA LEU A 174 6.85 21.27 -18.36
C LEU A 174 8.29 21.78 -18.41
N LYS A 175 9.25 21.04 -17.83
CA LYS A 175 10.68 21.37 -17.85
C LYS A 175 11.23 21.51 -19.27
N GLU A 176 10.71 20.73 -20.22
CA GLU A 176 11.12 20.75 -21.63
C GLU A 176 10.37 21.80 -22.47
N ASN A 177 9.21 22.27 -22.04
CA ASN A 177 8.37 23.18 -22.80
C ASN A 177 8.61 24.65 -22.42
N ARG A 178 8.60 25.51 -23.42
CA ARG A 178 8.72 26.97 -23.23
C ARG A 178 7.37 27.70 -23.16
N GLN A 179 6.28 27.03 -23.52
CA GLN A 179 4.93 27.58 -23.58
C GLN A 179 3.91 26.57 -23.03
N MET A 180 2.80 27.08 -22.51
CA MET A 180 1.72 26.26 -21.99
C MET A 180 0.53 26.30 -22.96
N PRO A 181 0.39 25.33 -23.87
CA PRO A 181 -0.79 25.21 -24.71
C PRO A 181 -2.03 24.86 -23.88
N ARG A 182 -3.23 25.17 -24.39
CA ARG A 182 -4.52 24.95 -23.71
C ARG A 182 -4.67 23.51 -23.18
N LYS A 183 -4.23 22.50 -23.96
CA LYS A 183 -4.28 21.09 -23.53
C LYS A 183 -3.41 20.86 -22.28
N THR A 184 -2.23 21.42 -22.22
CA THR A 184 -1.31 21.31 -21.07
C THR A 184 -1.89 22.02 -19.84
N PHE A 185 -2.59 23.14 -20.02
CA PHE A 185 -3.30 23.80 -18.93
C PHE A 185 -4.44 22.94 -18.37
N LEU A 186 -5.19 22.23 -19.20
CA LEU A 186 -6.23 21.30 -18.75
C LEU A 186 -5.63 20.10 -17.98
N GLU A 187 -4.51 19.55 -18.46
CA GLU A 187 -3.78 18.51 -17.72
C GLU A 187 -3.31 19.03 -16.35
N TRP A 188 -2.79 20.24 -16.27
CA TRP A 188 -2.44 20.93 -15.02
C TRP A 188 -3.63 21.01 -14.06
N LEU A 189 -4.77 21.49 -14.56
CA LEU A 189 -5.98 21.68 -13.75
C LEU A 189 -6.47 20.33 -13.20
N VAL A 190 -6.47 19.27 -14.02
CA VAL A 190 -6.84 17.91 -13.57
C VAL A 190 -5.91 17.42 -12.47
N LEU A 191 -4.60 17.59 -12.63
CA LEU A 191 -3.63 17.18 -11.61
C LEU A 191 -3.73 18.04 -10.34
N PHE A 192 -4.03 19.33 -10.47
CA PHE A 192 -4.26 20.21 -9.32
C PHE A 192 -5.49 19.76 -8.51
N VAL A 193 -6.62 19.51 -9.18
CA VAL A 193 -7.85 19.02 -8.52
C VAL A 193 -7.61 17.66 -7.88
N ALA A 194 -6.93 16.74 -8.57
CA ALA A 194 -6.58 15.43 -8.02
C ALA A 194 -5.67 15.57 -6.78
N ALA A 195 -4.72 16.52 -6.79
CA ALA A 195 -3.88 16.80 -5.63
C ALA A 195 -4.71 17.30 -4.44
N VAL A 196 -5.68 18.21 -4.65
CA VAL A 196 -6.58 18.67 -3.58
C VAL A 196 -7.34 17.49 -2.99
N LEU A 197 -7.99 16.68 -3.83
CA LEU A 197 -8.81 15.55 -3.38
C LEU A 197 -8.00 14.48 -2.64
N LEU A 198 -6.79 14.15 -3.12
CA LEU A 198 -5.92 13.18 -2.43
C LEU A 198 -5.38 13.73 -1.10
N ASN A 199 -5.08 15.02 -1.02
CA ASN A 199 -4.62 15.63 0.24
C ASN A 199 -5.76 15.85 1.26
N CYS A 200 -7.02 15.92 0.84
CA CYS A 200 -8.16 15.92 1.78
C CYS A 200 -8.20 14.63 2.62
N GLY A 201 -7.71 13.52 2.08
CA GLY A 201 -7.62 12.23 2.74
C GLY A 201 -6.39 12.05 3.62
N GLY A 202 -5.49 13.06 3.74
CA GLY A 202 -4.31 12.92 4.60
C GLY A 202 -3.03 13.52 4.02
N GLN A 203 -1.93 13.39 4.77
CA GLN A 203 -0.65 14.04 4.42
C GLN A 203 0.23 13.21 3.47
N ARG A 204 -0.20 12.02 3.04
CA ARG A 204 0.62 11.09 2.27
C ARG A 204 0.99 11.63 0.88
N CYS A 205 0.05 12.28 0.20
CA CYS A 205 0.32 12.93 -1.09
C CYS A 205 1.36 14.06 -0.95
N LEU A 206 1.29 14.85 0.13
CA LEU A 206 2.33 15.84 0.46
C LEU A 206 3.69 15.17 0.60
N GLN A 207 3.77 14.11 1.41
CA GLN A 207 5.00 13.38 1.72
C GLN A 207 5.64 12.70 0.52
N VAL A 208 4.83 12.05 -0.32
CA VAL A 208 5.31 11.16 -1.39
C VAL A 208 5.54 11.90 -2.72
N ILE A 209 4.82 13.00 -2.96
CA ILE A 209 4.80 13.69 -4.26
C ILE A 209 5.20 15.15 -4.14
N ILE A 210 4.51 15.93 -3.31
CA ILE A 210 4.67 17.39 -3.31
C ILE A 210 6.03 17.81 -2.76
N LEU A 211 6.38 17.34 -1.56
CA LEU A 211 7.68 17.65 -0.94
C LEU A 211 8.87 17.12 -1.75
N PRO A 212 8.86 15.89 -2.29
CA PRO A 212 9.93 15.43 -3.18
C PRO A 212 10.15 16.32 -4.40
N LEU A 213 9.08 16.72 -5.09
CA LEU A 213 9.18 17.64 -6.22
C LEU A 213 9.70 19.01 -5.79
N LEU A 214 9.24 19.51 -4.64
CA LEU A 214 9.72 20.77 -4.08
C LEU A 214 11.21 20.71 -3.74
N VAL A 215 11.66 19.64 -3.08
CA VAL A 215 13.07 19.43 -2.73
C VAL A 215 13.94 19.37 -3.98
N VAL A 216 13.53 18.60 -4.98
CA VAL A 216 14.27 18.50 -6.26
C VAL A 216 14.34 19.85 -6.95
N GLU A 217 13.26 20.62 -6.98
CA GLU A 217 13.23 21.94 -7.61
C GLU A 217 14.07 22.96 -6.85
N VAL A 218 14.00 22.97 -5.52
CA VAL A 218 14.82 23.85 -4.66
C VAL A 218 16.31 23.56 -4.85
N ILE A 219 16.71 22.29 -4.79
CA ILE A 219 18.12 21.89 -5.01
C ILE A 219 18.57 22.35 -6.40
N ALA A 220 17.75 22.13 -7.41
CA ALA A 220 18.09 22.52 -8.77
C ALA A 220 18.22 24.05 -8.92
N LEU A 221 17.35 24.84 -8.28
CA LEU A 221 17.46 26.30 -8.25
C LEU A 221 18.74 26.76 -7.54
N PHE A 222 19.12 26.12 -6.43
CA PHE A 222 20.38 26.43 -5.73
C PHE A 222 21.61 26.07 -6.55
N MET A 223 21.62 24.93 -7.24
CA MET A 223 22.75 24.53 -8.09
C MET A 223 22.95 25.46 -9.29
N GLU A 224 21.89 26.06 -9.82
CA GLU A 224 21.94 27.04 -10.93
C GLU A 224 22.18 28.47 -10.45
N SER A 225 22.04 28.74 -9.15
CA SER A 225 22.15 30.13 -8.58
C SER A 225 23.52 30.79 -8.76
N GLY A 226 24.57 30.04 -9.12
CA GLY A 226 25.84 30.62 -9.58
C GLY A 226 25.70 31.47 -10.85
N HIS A 227 24.57 31.38 -11.56
CA HIS A 227 24.25 32.12 -12.80
C HIS A 227 22.84 32.71 -12.81
N LEU A 228 22.24 33.02 -11.64
CA LEU A 228 20.88 33.53 -11.45
C LEU A 228 20.51 34.81 -12.22
N ARG A 229 21.47 35.45 -12.92
CA ARG A 229 21.21 36.59 -13.79
C ARG A 229 20.92 36.22 -15.25
N GLN A 230 21.11 34.99 -15.66
CA GLN A 230 20.66 34.52 -16.98
C GLN A 230 19.27 33.92 -16.85
N LYS A 231 18.30 34.51 -17.57
CA LYS A 231 16.88 34.12 -17.65
C LYS A 231 16.69 32.60 -17.51
N LEU A 232 15.97 32.16 -16.49
CA LEU A 232 15.49 30.77 -16.37
C LEU A 232 14.96 30.32 -17.74
N PRO A 233 15.43 29.19 -18.30
CA PRO A 233 14.89 28.67 -19.55
C PRO A 233 13.38 28.55 -19.39
N GLY A 234 12.59 29.01 -20.36
CA GLY A 234 11.14 29.18 -20.24
C GLY A 234 10.37 27.95 -19.75
N GLY A 235 10.88 26.73 -19.97
CA GLY A 235 10.28 25.51 -19.46
C GLY A 235 10.43 25.31 -17.95
N ARG A 236 11.52 25.75 -17.36
CA ARG A 236 11.77 25.62 -15.93
C ARG A 236 10.84 26.49 -15.09
N TYR A 237 10.51 27.70 -15.58
CA TYR A 237 9.51 28.56 -14.93
C TYR A 237 8.15 27.85 -14.79
N LEU A 238 7.72 27.13 -15.83
CA LEU A 238 6.46 26.39 -15.79
C LEU A 238 6.52 25.20 -14.80
N ALA A 239 7.65 24.49 -14.72
CA ALA A 239 7.83 23.41 -13.76
C ALA A 239 7.81 23.93 -12.31
N THR A 240 8.53 25.03 -12.03
CA THR A 240 8.52 25.69 -10.70
C THR A 240 7.12 26.17 -10.32
N ALA A 241 6.41 26.82 -11.24
CA ALA A 241 5.04 27.27 -11.01
C ALA A 241 4.07 26.08 -10.76
N TYR A 242 4.29 24.96 -11.43
CA TYR A 242 3.54 23.73 -11.19
C TYR A 242 3.77 23.18 -9.78
N VAL A 243 5.02 23.05 -9.36
CA VAL A 243 5.35 22.59 -8.00
C VAL A 243 4.74 23.53 -6.94
N GLY A 244 4.79 24.85 -7.15
CA GLY A 244 4.09 25.82 -6.32
C GLY A 244 2.57 25.62 -6.29
N SER A 245 1.96 25.25 -7.42
CA SER A 245 0.53 24.97 -7.49
C SER A 245 0.15 23.71 -6.71
N LEU A 246 1.01 22.67 -6.67
CA LEU A 246 0.79 21.48 -5.86
C LEU A 246 0.86 21.80 -4.36
N ALA A 247 1.80 22.67 -3.94
CA ALA A 247 1.86 23.16 -2.57
C ALA A 247 0.58 23.96 -2.20
N LEU A 248 0.08 24.78 -3.14
CA LEU A 248 -1.21 25.45 -2.96
C LEU A 248 -2.37 24.45 -2.86
N ALA A 249 -2.38 23.38 -3.66
CA ALA A 249 -3.39 22.33 -3.59
C ALA A 249 -3.44 21.70 -2.20
N PHE A 250 -2.29 21.45 -1.59
CA PHE A 250 -2.22 20.98 -0.19
C PHE A 250 -2.80 22.00 0.79
N LEU A 251 -2.47 23.28 0.68
CA LEU A 251 -3.03 24.32 1.55
C LEU A 251 -4.57 24.44 1.39
N VAL A 252 -5.08 24.33 0.16
CA VAL A 252 -6.52 24.31 -0.10
C VAL A 252 -7.17 23.10 0.56
N SER A 253 -6.56 21.92 0.46
CA SER A 253 -7.09 20.68 1.09
C SER A 253 -7.20 20.81 2.61
N CYS A 254 -6.29 21.53 3.28
CA CYS A 254 -6.35 21.77 4.72
C CYS A 254 -7.60 22.52 5.18
N LEU A 255 -8.31 23.21 4.26
CA LEU A 255 -9.57 23.91 4.56
C LEU A 255 -10.77 22.95 4.60
N TYR A 256 -10.65 21.80 3.96
CA TYR A 256 -11.74 20.81 3.78
C TYR A 256 -11.44 19.46 4.46
N GLY A 257 -10.20 19.20 4.83
CA GLY A 257 -9.78 17.92 5.41
C GLY A 257 -10.28 17.76 6.85
N GLY A 258 -10.99 16.68 7.12
CA GLY A 258 -11.22 16.21 8.48
C GLY A 258 -9.90 15.73 9.08
N ARG A 259 -9.63 16.06 10.33
CA ARG A 259 -8.48 15.53 11.06
C ARG A 259 -8.87 14.18 11.67
N GLY A 260 -8.14 13.12 11.38
CA GLY A 260 -8.21 11.90 12.16
C GLY A 260 -7.64 12.15 13.56
N ASP A 261 -8.07 11.37 14.52
CA ASP A 261 -7.64 11.52 15.94
C ASP A 261 -6.20 11.08 16.20
N TYR A 262 -5.55 10.45 15.20
CA TYR A 262 -4.16 9.99 15.33
C TYR A 262 -3.18 11.16 15.20
N ALA A 263 -2.67 11.60 16.33
CA ALA A 263 -1.70 12.69 16.39
C ALA A 263 -0.26 12.15 16.20
N VAL A 264 0.44 12.69 15.21
CA VAL A 264 1.87 12.47 15.02
C VAL A 264 2.63 13.66 15.58
N TYR A 265 3.58 13.39 16.48
CA TYR A 265 4.38 14.40 17.16
C TYR A 265 5.82 14.41 16.64
N LEU A 266 6.50 15.55 16.76
CA LEU A 266 7.94 15.61 16.55
C LEU A 266 8.67 14.93 17.70
N LEU A 267 9.64 14.09 17.38
CA LEU A 267 10.48 13.43 18.39
C LEU A 267 11.49 14.40 18.99
N GLN A 268 11.98 14.07 20.19
CA GLN A 268 13.16 14.70 20.77
C GLN A 268 14.38 14.50 19.86
N PRO A 269 15.35 15.45 19.79
CA PRO A 269 16.49 15.34 18.88
C PRO A 269 17.28 14.03 18.99
N GLY A 270 17.46 13.50 20.22
CA GLY A 270 18.14 12.22 20.46
C GLY A 270 17.39 11.03 19.86
N GLU A 271 16.09 10.95 20.13
CA GLU A 271 15.20 9.92 19.59
C GLU A 271 15.11 9.97 18.06
N ALA A 272 15.02 11.20 17.51
CA ALA A 272 14.99 11.39 16.06
C ALA A 272 16.29 10.90 15.40
N VAL A 273 17.45 11.19 15.99
CA VAL A 273 18.75 10.71 15.48
C VAL A 273 18.83 9.19 15.55
N GLU A 274 18.43 8.58 16.66
CA GLU A 274 18.42 7.12 16.79
C GLU A 274 17.49 6.48 15.74
N LYS A 275 16.29 7.02 15.59
CA LYS A 275 15.32 6.50 14.61
C LYS A 275 15.80 6.67 13.17
N LEU A 276 16.43 7.80 12.82
CA LEU A 276 17.02 8.04 11.50
C LEU A 276 18.18 7.10 11.20
N LEU A 277 18.99 6.75 12.20
CA LEU A 277 20.18 5.92 12.02
C LEU A 277 19.88 4.41 12.10
N LEU A 278 18.87 3.99 12.84
CA LEU A 278 18.57 2.58 13.08
C LEU A 278 17.18 2.19 12.57
N GLY A 279 16.11 2.85 13.01
CA GLY A 279 14.74 2.47 12.68
C GLY A 279 14.40 2.62 11.20
N VAL A 280 14.72 3.76 10.60
CA VAL A 280 14.44 4.03 9.18
C VAL A 280 15.25 3.13 8.25
N PRO A 281 16.58 2.95 8.42
CA PRO A 281 17.34 2.00 7.62
C PRO A 281 16.85 0.56 7.78
N ALA A 282 16.50 0.13 9.00
CA ALA A 282 15.93 -1.20 9.24
C ALA A 282 14.63 -1.41 8.45
N ALA A 283 13.69 -0.46 8.55
CA ALA A 283 12.44 -0.51 7.81
C ALA A 283 12.65 -0.50 6.28
N LEU A 284 13.62 0.28 5.79
CA LEU A 284 13.96 0.31 4.36
C LEU A 284 14.55 -1.03 3.89
N LEU A 285 15.42 -1.65 4.69
CA LEU A 285 15.98 -2.97 4.40
C LEU A 285 14.91 -4.06 4.47
N GLU A 286 14.01 -3.99 5.45
CA GLU A 286 12.85 -4.88 5.56
C GLU A 286 11.92 -4.73 4.35
N ASN A 287 11.71 -3.52 3.84
CA ASN A 287 10.95 -3.26 2.60
C ASN A 287 11.53 -4.05 1.41
N PHE A 288 12.83 -4.28 1.36
CA PHE A 288 13.49 -5.12 0.36
C PHE A 288 13.56 -6.59 0.74
N GLY A 289 12.93 -7.02 1.82
CA GLY A 289 12.85 -8.42 2.25
C GLY A 289 14.01 -8.87 3.16
N LEU A 290 14.83 -7.95 3.67
CA LEU A 290 15.81 -8.26 4.70
C LEU A 290 15.13 -8.30 6.07
N VAL A 291 14.87 -9.50 6.55
CA VAL A 291 14.27 -9.74 7.88
C VAL A 291 15.32 -10.42 8.76
N GLY A 292 15.47 -9.97 10.00
CA GLY A 292 16.40 -10.57 10.96
C GLY A 292 16.09 -12.04 11.29
N ASN A 293 17.04 -12.71 11.95
CA ASN A 293 16.87 -14.03 12.58
C ASN A 293 16.78 -15.25 11.66
N ALA A 294 17.26 -15.17 10.41
CA ALA A 294 17.40 -16.37 9.58
C ALA A 294 18.54 -17.27 10.11
N LYS A 295 18.24 -18.55 10.39
CA LYS A 295 19.26 -19.54 10.82
C LYS A 295 20.33 -19.68 9.73
N VAL A 296 21.60 -19.50 10.09
CA VAL A 296 22.73 -19.66 9.16
C VAL A 296 22.73 -21.05 8.52
N GLY A 297 22.89 -21.11 7.19
CA GLY A 297 22.83 -22.35 6.42
C GLY A 297 21.40 -22.82 6.08
N SER A 298 20.36 -22.10 6.50
CA SER A 298 18.98 -22.37 6.07
C SER A 298 18.68 -21.77 4.69
N PHE A 299 17.59 -22.22 4.07
CA PHE A 299 17.09 -21.61 2.84
C PHE A 299 16.77 -20.13 3.03
N ALA A 300 16.23 -19.75 4.19
CA ALA A 300 15.96 -18.35 4.54
C ALA A 300 17.25 -17.50 4.52
N SER A 301 18.37 -18.01 5.07
CA SER A 301 19.65 -17.29 5.02
C SER A 301 20.19 -17.14 3.60
N LEU A 302 19.97 -18.12 2.73
CA LEU A 302 20.32 -18.02 1.30
C LEU A 302 19.49 -16.91 0.62
N MET A 303 18.19 -16.84 0.90
CA MET A 303 17.32 -15.78 0.35
C MET A 303 17.77 -14.38 0.82
N GLN A 304 18.18 -14.25 2.09
CA GLN A 304 18.75 -13.00 2.62
C GLN A 304 20.02 -12.57 1.86
N LEU A 305 20.91 -13.53 1.57
CA LEU A 305 22.11 -13.25 0.75
C LEU A 305 21.75 -12.78 -0.67
N LEU A 306 20.73 -13.37 -1.29
CA LEU A 306 20.26 -12.93 -2.60
C LEU A 306 19.70 -11.51 -2.57
N VAL A 307 19.01 -11.11 -1.50
CA VAL A 307 18.54 -9.73 -1.32
C VAL A 307 19.74 -8.77 -1.20
N TRP A 308 20.79 -9.12 -0.46
CA TRP A 308 22.01 -8.32 -0.41
C TRP A 308 22.66 -8.17 -1.79
N VAL A 309 22.75 -9.24 -2.58
CA VAL A 309 23.23 -9.16 -3.97
C VAL A 309 22.37 -8.22 -4.79
N PHE A 310 21.03 -8.26 -4.64
CA PHE A 310 20.13 -7.35 -5.32
C PHE A 310 20.37 -5.90 -4.91
N LEU A 311 20.53 -5.59 -3.62
CA LEU A 311 20.84 -4.24 -3.14
C LEU A 311 22.18 -3.72 -3.68
N ILE A 312 23.21 -4.57 -3.74
CA ILE A 312 24.50 -4.23 -4.35
C ILE A 312 24.33 -3.92 -5.84
N LEU A 313 23.51 -4.69 -6.56
CA LEU A 313 23.19 -4.42 -7.96
C LEU A 313 22.42 -3.11 -8.13
N LEU A 314 21.51 -2.76 -7.23
CA LEU A 314 20.84 -1.46 -7.24
C LEU A 314 21.84 -0.32 -6.99
N GLY A 315 22.76 -0.47 -6.04
CA GLY A 315 23.85 0.49 -5.79
C GLY A 315 24.73 0.70 -7.03
N TYR A 316 25.12 -0.40 -7.70
CA TYR A 316 25.85 -0.33 -8.97
C TYR A 316 25.04 0.39 -10.05
N GLY A 317 23.74 0.09 -10.15
CA GLY A 317 22.83 0.73 -11.10
C GLY A 317 22.72 2.24 -10.88
N LEU A 318 22.61 2.68 -9.61
CA LEU A 318 22.63 4.11 -9.27
C LEU A 318 23.93 4.77 -9.73
N TRP A 319 25.06 4.18 -9.37
CA TRP A 319 26.35 4.67 -9.84
C TRP A 319 26.41 4.72 -11.37
N TYR A 320 25.95 3.67 -12.08
CA TYR A 320 25.93 3.60 -13.54
C TYR A 320 25.10 4.73 -14.15
N VAL A 321 23.90 5.01 -13.63
CA VAL A 321 22.99 6.04 -14.17
C VAL A 321 23.56 7.45 -13.95
N PHE A 322 24.14 7.72 -12.77
CA PHE A 322 24.56 9.08 -12.41
C PHE A 322 26.04 9.41 -12.70
N ARG A 323 26.84 8.42 -13.15
CA ARG A 323 28.22 8.71 -13.57
C ARG A 323 28.26 9.63 -14.78
N LYS A 324 29.39 10.36 -14.95
CA LYS A 324 29.66 11.15 -16.15
C LYS A 324 29.75 10.22 -17.37
N ASN A 325 29.29 10.69 -18.53
CA ASN A 325 29.33 9.96 -19.82
C ASN A 325 28.51 8.68 -19.85
N THR A 326 27.36 8.65 -19.15
CA THR A 326 26.38 7.56 -19.26
C THR A 326 25.44 7.77 -20.45
N GLU A 327 24.91 6.69 -20.98
CA GLU A 327 23.88 6.70 -22.03
C GLU A 327 22.49 7.09 -21.49
N SER A 328 22.31 7.16 -20.14
CA SER A 328 21.06 7.54 -19.51
C SER A 328 20.63 8.94 -19.87
N THR A 329 19.38 9.09 -20.32
CA THR A 329 18.80 10.38 -20.68
C THR A 329 18.55 11.26 -19.46
N ASP A 330 18.51 12.57 -19.64
CA ASP A 330 18.19 13.50 -18.56
C ASP A 330 16.81 13.20 -17.97
N ARG A 331 15.82 12.79 -18.80
CA ARG A 331 14.49 12.36 -18.32
C ARG A 331 14.56 11.18 -17.36
N GLN A 332 15.38 10.17 -17.66
CA GLN A 332 15.56 8.98 -16.81
C GLN A 332 16.20 9.36 -15.48
N LYS A 333 17.23 10.22 -15.51
CA LYS A 333 17.91 10.74 -14.31
C LYS A 333 16.96 11.57 -13.45
N ASP A 334 16.24 12.52 -14.06
CA ASP A 334 15.28 13.35 -13.34
C ASP A 334 14.16 12.51 -12.69
N ALA A 335 13.58 11.56 -13.45
CA ALA A 335 12.55 10.67 -12.91
C ALA A 335 13.06 9.84 -11.72
N LEU A 336 14.27 9.28 -11.85
CA LEU A 336 14.88 8.51 -10.78
C LEU A 336 15.22 9.39 -9.57
N THR A 337 15.71 10.62 -9.81
CA THR A 337 15.99 11.61 -8.76
C THR A 337 14.72 11.94 -7.96
N ILE A 338 13.58 12.15 -8.63
CA ILE A 338 12.31 12.44 -7.95
C ILE A 338 11.84 11.22 -7.12
N LEU A 339 11.93 10.00 -7.67
CA LEU A 339 11.59 8.78 -6.94
C LEU A 339 12.48 8.58 -5.70
N LEU A 340 13.79 8.81 -5.82
CA LEU A 340 14.73 8.75 -4.69
C LEU A 340 14.48 9.87 -3.68
N ALA A 341 14.14 11.07 -4.13
CA ALA A 341 13.74 12.16 -3.26
C ALA A 341 12.46 11.81 -2.48
N SER A 342 11.52 11.09 -3.10
CA SER A 342 10.31 10.61 -2.42
C SER A 342 10.65 9.63 -1.29
N VAL A 343 11.60 8.71 -1.51
CA VAL A 343 12.11 7.82 -0.45
C VAL A 343 12.81 8.62 0.64
N GLY A 344 13.69 9.55 0.27
CA GLY A 344 14.45 10.37 1.22
C GLY A 344 13.58 11.28 2.09
N VAL A 345 12.58 11.95 1.49
CA VAL A 345 11.61 12.79 2.22
C VAL A 345 10.78 11.94 3.19
N THR A 346 10.31 10.77 2.73
CA THR A 346 9.58 9.83 3.60
C THR A 346 10.46 9.38 4.77
N ALA A 347 11.71 8.98 4.50
CA ALA A 347 12.68 8.60 5.51
C ALA A 347 12.91 9.71 6.55
N PHE A 348 13.05 10.94 6.08
CA PHE A 348 13.25 12.10 6.95
C PHE A 348 12.03 12.34 7.83
N ILE A 349 10.81 12.40 7.25
CA ILE A 349 9.59 12.66 8.01
C ILE A 349 9.35 11.56 9.05
N ILE A 350 9.44 10.29 8.67
CA ILE A 350 9.28 9.18 9.61
C ILE A 350 10.35 9.25 10.72
N GLY A 351 11.59 9.55 10.36
CA GLY A 351 12.70 9.60 11.30
C GLY A 351 12.59 10.69 12.36
N ILE A 352 11.98 11.84 12.04
CA ILE A 352 11.84 12.97 12.99
C ILE A 352 10.49 13.00 13.72
N THR A 353 9.58 12.07 13.41
CA THR A 353 8.23 12.04 13.99
C THR A 353 7.97 10.75 14.76
N SER A 354 6.92 10.76 15.59
CA SER A 354 6.44 9.57 16.33
C SER A 354 5.78 8.52 15.43
N ALA A 355 5.55 8.79 14.13
CA ALA A 355 5.01 7.82 13.19
C ALA A 355 5.86 6.55 13.16
N GLU A 356 5.25 5.38 13.16
CA GLU A 356 5.97 4.11 13.12
C GLU A 356 6.88 4.02 11.88
N ALA A 357 8.07 3.43 12.05
CA ALA A 357 8.97 3.16 10.94
C ALA A 357 8.59 1.84 10.26
N ALA A 358 7.41 1.79 9.67
CA ALA A 358 6.93 0.60 8.99
C ALA A 358 7.49 0.51 7.56
N HIS A 359 7.90 -0.69 7.16
CA HIS A 359 8.55 -0.95 5.88
C HIS A 359 7.70 -0.56 4.67
N TYR A 360 6.40 -0.75 4.73
CA TYR A 360 5.46 -0.46 3.65
C TYR A 360 5.33 1.03 3.30
N TYR A 361 5.72 1.93 4.19
CA TYR A 361 5.77 3.36 3.87
C TYR A 361 6.82 3.70 2.81
N PHE A 362 7.77 2.81 2.55
CA PHE A 362 8.83 2.98 1.55
C PHE A 362 8.50 2.35 0.19
N PHE A 363 7.23 2.17 -0.14
CA PHE A 363 6.80 1.56 -1.41
C PHE A 363 7.38 2.25 -2.66
N MET A 364 7.71 3.55 -2.60
CA MET A 364 8.38 4.27 -3.68
C MET A 364 9.78 3.74 -3.99
N ALA A 365 10.44 3.11 -3.02
CA ALA A 365 11.74 2.48 -3.24
C ALA A 365 11.65 1.34 -4.26
N TRP A 366 10.52 0.63 -4.31
CA TRP A 366 10.26 -0.40 -5.32
C TRP A 366 10.07 0.19 -6.71
N PHE A 367 9.38 1.32 -6.84
CA PHE A 367 9.27 2.02 -8.11
C PHE A 367 10.64 2.51 -8.59
N ALA A 368 11.44 3.06 -7.70
CA ALA A 368 12.82 3.46 -8.02
C ALA A 368 13.67 2.27 -8.44
N ALA A 369 13.62 1.16 -7.71
CA ALA A 369 14.33 -0.08 -8.02
C ALA A 369 13.90 -0.66 -9.38
N ALA A 370 12.60 -0.72 -9.66
CA ALA A 370 12.07 -1.21 -10.91
C ALA A 370 12.49 -0.35 -12.12
N VAL A 371 12.45 0.99 -11.98
CA VAL A 371 12.94 1.93 -13.00
C VAL A 371 14.44 1.72 -13.22
N LEU A 372 15.21 1.58 -12.15
CA LEU A 372 16.65 1.40 -12.21
C LEU A 372 17.02 0.11 -12.95
N VAL A 373 16.37 -1.01 -12.61
CA VAL A 373 16.54 -2.30 -13.31
C VAL A 373 16.17 -2.16 -14.78
N ALA A 374 15.08 -1.46 -15.10
CA ALA A 374 14.69 -1.24 -16.50
C ALA A 374 15.74 -0.43 -17.27
N VAL A 375 16.28 0.64 -16.69
CA VAL A 375 17.35 1.45 -17.30
C VAL A 375 18.60 0.59 -17.52
N MET A 376 19.00 -0.22 -16.54
CA MET A 376 20.13 -1.13 -16.68
C MET A 376 19.93 -2.15 -17.81
N VAL A 377 18.76 -2.81 -17.84
CA VAL A 377 18.43 -3.80 -18.90
C VAL A 377 18.44 -3.14 -20.26
N ASP A 378 17.87 -1.95 -20.41
CA ASP A 378 17.79 -1.23 -21.67
C ASP A 378 19.17 -0.91 -22.24
N HIS A 379 19.97 -0.20 -21.46
CA HIS A 379 21.28 0.28 -21.90
C HIS A 379 22.30 -0.86 -22.06
N MET A 380 22.29 -1.85 -21.14
CA MET A 380 23.22 -2.96 -21.21
C MET A 380 22.86 -3.96 -22.33
N SER A 381 21.61 -3.99 -22.79
CA SER A 381 21.20 -4.85 -23.90
C SER A 381 21.96 -4.55 -25.20
N GLU A 382 22.34 -3.30 -25.40
CA GLU A 382 23.12 -2.88 -26.60
C GLU A 382 24.63 -2.97 -26.37
N GLY A 383 25.13 -2.42 -25.24
CA GLY A 383 26.56 -2.35 -24.96
C GLY A 383 27.15 -3.59 -24.29
N GLN A 384 26.43 -4.23 -23.40
CA GLN A 384 26.89 -5.33 -22.53
C GLN A 384 25.84 -6.46 -22.45
N PRO A 385 25.51 -7.15 -23.54
CA PRO A 385 24.39 -8.09 -23.60
C PRO A 385 24.49 -9.27 -22.63
N VAL A 386 25.70 -9.64 -22.20
CA VAL A 386 25.91 -10.68 -21.18
C VAL A 386 25.38 -10.21 -19.82
N PHE A 387 25.68 -8.97 -19.43
CA PHE A 387 25.19 -8.39 -18.18
C PHE A 387 23.67 -8.22 -18.20
N ALA A 388 23.11 -7.73 -19.31
CA ALA A 388 21.66 -7.67 -19.47
C ALA A 388 21.01 -9.06 -19.30
N GLY A 389 21.61 -10.10 -19.92
CA GLY A 389 21.19 -11.49 -19.78
C GLY A 389 21.25 -11.98 -18.33
N LEU A 390 22.30 -11.64 -17.58
CA LEU A 390 22.43 -12.00 -16.16
C LEU A 390 21.35 -11.31 -15.30
N ILE A 391 21.07 -10.02 -15.53
CA ILE A 391 20.00 -9.29 -14.81
C ILE A 391 18.65 -9.94 -15.10
N LEU A 392 18.32 -10.20 -16.38
CA LEU A 392 17.06 -10.84 -16.75
C LEU A 392 16.92 -12.24 -16.13
N THR A 393 18.01 -13.02 -16.12
CA THR A 393 18.03 -14.35 -15.50
C THR A 393 17.84 -14.27 -13.99
N ALA A 394 18.50 -13.32 -13.32
CA ALA A 394 18.33 -13.09 -11.90
C ALA A 394 16.88 -12.71 -11.58
N VAL A 395 16.29 -11.75 -12.29
CA VAL A 395 14.89 -11.34 -12.11
C VAL A 395 13.95 -12.53 -12.32
N ALA A 396 14.16 -13.34 -13.36
CA ALA A 396 13.34 -14.52 -13.62
C ALA A 396 13.45 -15.55 -12.49
N LEU A 397 14.68 -15.82 -12.01
CA LEU A 397 14.92 -16.74 -10.91
C LEU A 397 14.24 -16.28 -9.62
N PHE A 398 14.41 -15.01 -9.26
CA PHE A 398 13.74 -14.41 -8.12
C PHE A 398 12.21 -14.51 -8.24
N ALA A 399 11.67 -14.23 -9.42
CA ALA A 399 10.24 -14.34 -9.67
C ALA A 399 9.74 -15.79 -9.47
N VAL A 400 10.47 -16.80 -9.97
CA VAL A 400 10.09 -18.21 -9.79
C VAL A 400 10.15 -18.61 -8.31
N LEU A 401 11.19 -18.22 -7.60
CA LEU A 401 11.34 -18.53 -6.18
C LEU A 401 10.23 -17.88 -5.35
N ASN A 402 9.95 -16.60 -5.59
CA ASN A 402 8.89 -15.90 -4.87
C ASN A 402 7.49 -16.46 -5.19
N LEU A 403 7.24 -16.82 -6.46
CA LEU A 403 6.00 -17.48 -6.84
C LEU A 403 5.79 -18.78 -6.06
N LYS A 404 6.85 -19.59 -5.91
CA LYS A 404 6.79 -20.86 -5.18
C LYS A 404 6.59 -20.66 -3.67
N TYR A 405 7.38 -19.81 -3.04
CA TYR A 405 7.45 -19.73 -1.58
C TYR A 405 6.51 -18.69 -0.95
N THR A 406 5.91 -17.82 -1.71
CA THR A 406 4.98 -16.82 -1.21
C THR A 406 3.59 -17.02 -1.79
N TYR A 407 3.48 -16.95 -3.11
CA TYR A 407 2.15 -16.95 -3.74
C TYR A 407 1.53 -18.32 -3.84
N TYR A 408 2.32 -19.38 -3.97
CA TYR A 408 1.80 -20.75 -3.90
C TYR A 408 1.26 -21.05 -2.51
N GLU A 409 1.98 -20.66 -1.45
CA GLU A 409 1.47 -20.79 -0.09
C GLU A 409 0.18 -19.99 0.10
N ALA A 410 0.15 -18.72 -0.31
CA ALA A 410 -1.05 -17.90 -0.24
C ALA A 410 -2.26 -18.52 -0.98
N ALA A 411 -2.01 -19.18 -2.11
CA ALA A 411 -3.08 -19.83 -2.88
C ALA A 411 -3.55 -21.17 -2.29
N THR A 412 -2.70 -21.85 -1.51
CA THR A 412 -2.92 -23.23 -1.03
C THR A 412 -3.04 -23.38 0.48
N THR A 413 -2.67 -22.36 1.26
CA THR A 413 -2.87 -22.38 2.70
C THR A 413 -4.33 -22.63 3.04
N GLN A 414 -4.52 -23.51 4.01
CA GLN A 414 -5.82 -23.77 4.60
C GLN A 414 -6.41 -22.49 5.17
N ASP A 415 -7.69 -22.45 5.15
CA ASP A 415 -8.54 -21.36 5.53
C ASP A 415 -8.19 -20.78 6.91
N ASN A 416 -7.42 -19.71 6.95
CA ASN A 416 -7.15 -18.95 8.18
C ASN A 416 -8.42 -18.31 8.76
N LEU A 417 -9.54 -18.48 8.08
CA LEU A 417 -10.85 -17.96 8.46
C LEU A 417 -11.80 -19.05 8.96
N LYS A 418 -11.38 -20.31 9.03
CA LYS A 418 -12.28 -21.41 9.41
C LYS A 418 -13.01 -21.10 10.72
N GLU A 419 -12.27 -20.69 11.73
CA GLU A 419 -12.82 -20.38 13.05
C GLU A 419 -13.75 -19.15 13.01
N TYR A 420 -13.43 -18.16 12.18
CA TYR A 420 -14.29 -17.00 11.97
C TYR A 420 -15.55 -17.34 11.16
N GLN A 421 -15.43 -18.22 10.18
CA GLN A 421 -16.57 -18.69 9.39
C GLN A 421 -17.56 -19.47 10.27
N GLU A 422 -17.06 -20.35 11.14
CA GLU A 422 -17.88 -21.11 12.09
C GLU A 422 -18.66 -20.17 13.03
N VAL A 423 -18.01 -19.09 13.53
CA VAL A 423 -18.67 -18.06 14.34
C VAL A 423 -19.70 -17.29 13.52
N ALA A 424 -19.36 -16.89 12.30
CA ALA A 424 -20.26 -16.17 11.42
C ALA A 424 -21.50 -16.98 11.05
N ASP A 425 -21.32 -18.27 10.79
CA ASP A 425 -22.42 -19.22 10.52
C ASP A 425 -23.32 -19.38 11.76
N TYR A 426 -22.71 -19.60 12.93
CA TYR A 426 -23.45 -19.66 14.20
C TYR A 426 -24.28 -18.39 14.44
N LEU A 427 -23.68 -17.20 14.36
CA LEU A 427 -24.39 -15.93 14.58
C LEU A 427 -25.57 -15.77 13.60
N THR A 428 -25.34 -16.12 12.34
CA THR A 428 -26.37 -16.04 11.29
C THR A 428 -27.54 -17.04 11.56
N GLU A 429 -27.24 -18.30 11.93
CA GLU A 429 -28.23 -19.33 12.23
C GLU A 429 -28.99 -19.01 13.51
N ALA A 430 -28.33 -18.44 14.52
CA ALA A 430 -28.95 -18.01 15.77
C ALA A 430 -29.76 -16.71 15.63
N GLY A 431 -29.75 -16.06 14.45
CA GLY A 431 -30.45 -14.79 14.21
C GLY A 431 -29.91 -13.65 15.06
N ILE A 432 -28.59 -13.61 15.25
CA ILE A 432 -27.90 -12.54 15.97
C ILE A 432 -27.25 -11.60 14.95
N ASP A 433 -27.84 -10.45 14.78
CA ASP A 433 -27.41 -9.47 13.75
C ASP A 433 -26.37 -8.47 14.27
N TYR A 434 -26.08 -8.51 15.59
CA TYR A 434 -25.26 -7.49 16.22
C TYR A 434 -24.41 -8.05 17.38
N GLY A 435 -23.20 -7.52 17.50
CA GLY A 435 -22.31 -7.89 18.59
C GLY A 435 -21.06 -7.00 18.71
N TYR A 436 -20.16 -7.43 19.59
CA TYR A 436 -18.85 -6.82 19.80
C TYR A 436 -17.74 -7.85 19.76
N ALA A 437 -16.59 -7.41 19.27
CA ALA A 437 -15.32 -8.15 19.35
C ALA A 437 -14.17 -7.16 19.41
N GLU A 438 -12.95 -7.65 19.66
CA GLU A 438 -11.77 -6.83 19.40
C GLU A 438 -11.68 -6.49 17.91
N PHE A 439 -11.12 -5.32 17.58
CA PHE A 439 -11.00 -4.82 16.21
C PHE A 439 -10.47 -5.87 15.22
N TRP A 440 -9.44 -6.63 15.61
CA TRP A 440 -8.83 -7.64 14.74
C TRP A 440 -9.72 -8.84 14.42
N ASP A 441 -10.81 -9.03 15.17
CA ASP A 441 -11.76 -10.13 14.99
C ASP A 441 -13.11 -9.63 14.45
N ALA A 442 -13.56 -8.45 14.88
CA ALA A 442 -14.84 -7.84 14.51
C ALA A 442 -14.99 -7.66 12.98
N GLU A 443 -14.01 -7.02 12.36
CA GLU A 443 -14.07 -6.66 10.94
C GLU A 443 -14.10 -7.87 10.02
N ARG A 444 -13.41 -8.95 10.40
CA ARG A 444 -13.41 -10.21 9.65
C ARG A 444 -14.78 -10.87 9.66
N ILE A 445 -15.47 -10.87 10.82
CA ILE A 445 -16.83 -11.41 10.94
C ILE A 445 -17.81 -10.60 10.10
N CYS A 446 -17.72 -9.27 10.15
CA CYS A 446 -18.51 -8.39 9.30
C CYS A 446 -18.29 -8.68 7.81
N LEU A 447 -17.03 -8.81 7.38
CA LEU A 447 -16.68 -9.09 5.98
C LEU A 447 -17.21 -10.46 5.53
N ILE A 448 -17.05 -11.50 6.34
CA ILE A 448 -17.48 -12.88 6.02
C ILE A 448 -19.00 -12.95 5.88
N THR A 449 -19.73 -12.23 6.73
CA THR A 449 -21.20 -12.22 6.70
C THR A 449 -21.77 -11.25 5.66
N ASP A 450 -20.94 -10.58 4.86
CA ASP A 450 -21.34 -9.48 3.97
C ASP A 450 -22.14 -8.38 4.72
N GLY A 451 -21.78 -8.13 6.00
CA GLY A 451 -22.43 -7.14 6.87
C GLY A 451 -23.82 -7.51 7.34
N ARG A 452 -24.23 -8.78 7.25
CA ARG A 452 -25.46 -9.26 7.91
C ARG A 452 -25.33 -9.22 9.42
N VAL A 453 -24.15 -9.57 9.93
CA VAL A 453 -23.80 -9.37 11.33
C VAL A 453 -22.92 -8.12 11.41
N THR A 454 -23.33 -7.16 12.21
CA THR A 454 -22.58 -5.93 12.49
C THR A 454 -21.85 -6.11 13.81
N MET A 455 -20.53 -5.93 13.80
CA MET A 455 -19.69 -6.03 14.98
C MET A 455 -19.09 -4.66 15.33
N GLY A 456 -19.49 -4.11 16.49
CA GLY A 456 -18.80 -2.97 17.09
C GLY A 456 -17.42 -3.39 17.63
N HIS A 457 -16.52 -2.44 17.75
CA HIS A 457 -15.17 -2.71 18.25
C HIS A 457 -15.06 -2.45 19.75
N SER A 458 -14.46 -3.38 20.48
CA SER A 458 -13.92 -3.14 21.81
C SER A 458 -12.41 -3.05 21.73
N TYR A 459 -11.81 -2.16 22.55
CA TYR A 459 -10.36 -2.08 22.69
C TYR A 459 -9.78 -3.40 23.21
N THR A 460 -10.44 -3.96 24.20
CA THR A 460 -10.20 -5.32 24.68
C THR A 460 -11.49 -5.89 25.23
N MET A 461 -11.74 -7.16 25.00
CA MET A 461 -12.90 -7.86 25.57
C MET A 461 -12.79 -8.04 27.09
N ALA A 462 -11.63 -7.78 27.68
CA ALA A 462 -11.42 -7.76 29.13
C ALA A 462 -11.94 -6.50 29.83
N SER A 463 -12.25 -5.41 29.12
CA SER A 463 -12.77 -4.16 29.72
C SER A 463 -14.04 -3.63 29.07
N LEU A 464 -14.49 -4.22 28.00
CA LEU A 464 -15.68 -3.83 27.21
C LEU A 464 -15.75 -2.32 26.91
N SER A 465 -14.59 -1.69 26.74
CA SER A 465 -14.48 -0.29 26.35
C SER A 465 -14.55 -0.15 24.84
N GLY A 466 -15.37 0.78 24.35
CA GLY A 466 -15.49 1.05 22.92
C GLY A 466 -14.16 1.49 22.30
N TYR A 467 -13.87 1.00 21.08
CA TYR A 467 -12.67 1.35 20.34
C TYR A 467 -13.04 2.10 19.06
N TRP A 468 -12.70 3.37 19.02
CA TRP A 468 -13.05 4.32 17.96
C TRP A 468 -12.00 4.32 16.85
N TRP A 469 -11.95 3.26 16.06
CA TRP A 469 -11.01 3.10 14.96
C TRP A 469 -11.67 2.37 13.80
N LEU A 470 -11.74 3.00 12.62
CA LEU A 470 -12.31 2.43 11.39
C LEU A 470 -13.72 1.82 11.59
N THR A 471 -14.58 2.51 12.31
CA THR A 471 -15.88 2.03 12.72
C THR A 471 -16.97 3.08 12.53
N SER A 472 -18.24 2.69 12.59
CA SER A 472 -19.37 3.62 12.57
C SER A 472 -19.88 3.90 13.98
N THR A 473 -20.11 5.18 14.31
CA THR A 473 -20.74 5.56 15.59
C THR A 473 -22.12 5.01 15.78
N LYS A 474 -22.80 4.58 14.69
CA LYS A 474 -24.12 3.94 14.71
C LYS A 474 -24.10 2.57 15.40
N TRP A 475 -22.94 1.96 15.50
CA TRP A 475 -22.74 0.63 16.07
C TRP A 475 -22.52 0.65 17.59
N TYR A 476 -22.84 1.77 18.24
CA TYR A 476 -22.65 1.94 19.67
C TYR A 476 -23.83 2.68 20.31
N PRO A 477 -24.08 2.50 21.63
CA PRO A 477 -24.99 3.37 22.37
C PRO A 477 -24.56 4.85 22.28
N PRO A 478 -25.47 5.82 22.35
CA PRO A 478 -26.90 5.66 22.53
C PRO A 478 -27.69 5.42 21.23
N THR A 479 -27.00 5.29 20.08
CA THR A 479 -27.67 5.07 18.78
C THR A 479 -28.36 3.72 18.73
N LEU A 480 -27.74 2.69 19.33
CA LEU A 480 -28.34 1.38 19.50
C LEU A 480 -29.10 1.26 20.82
N PRO A 481 -30.20 0.50 20.89
CA PRO A 481 -30.89 0.18 22.14
C PRO A 481 -29.94 -0.52 23.12
N THR A 482 -30.02 -0.16 24.40
CA THR A 482 -29.26 -0.86 25.44
C THR A 482 -29.80 -2.28 25.65
N GLU A 483 -31.13 -2.45 25.59
CA GLU A 483 -31.77 -3.75 25.69
C GLU A 483 -31.93 -4.37 24.31
N MET A 484 -30.96 -5.16 23.90
CA MET A 484 -31.00 -5.96 22.68
C MET A 484 -30.11 -7.20 22.81
N ARG A 485 -30.50 -8.28 22.15
CA ARG A 485 -29.68 -9.48 22.09
C ARG A 485 -28.35 -9.16 21.40
N THR A 486 -27.27 -9.27 22.15
CA THR A 486 -25.96 -8.84 21.74
C THR A 486 -24.95 -9.97 21.87
N ALA A 487 -24.20 -10.29 20.82
CA ALA A 487 -23.09 -11.22 20.87
C ALA A 487 -21.80 -10.54 21.33
N TYR A 488 -20.99 -11.27 22.08
CA TYR A 488 -19.63 -10.90 22.46
C TYR A 488 -18.70 -12.00 21.98
N VAL A 489 -17.91 -11.71 20.94
CA VAL A 489 -16.95 -12.66 20.39
C VAL A 489 -15.61 -12.43 21.06
N VAL A 490 -15.18 -13.41 21.85
CA VAL A 490 -14.03 -13.33 22.74
C VAL A 490 -13.01 -14.37 22.32
N ARG A 491 -11.74 -14.04 22.27
CA ARG A 491 -10.69 -15.05 22.07
C ARG A 491 -10.66 -15.99 23.27
N THR A 492 -10.51 -17.29 23.01
CA THR A 492 -10.55 -18.32 24.06
C THR A 492 -9.54 -18.05 25.19
N GLU A 493 -8.41 -17.45 24.88
CA GLU A 493 -7.38 -17.03 25.84
C GLU A 493 -7.80 -15.87 26.76
N MET A 494 -8.83 -15.11 26.36
CA MET A 494 -9.36 -13.95 27.11
C MET A 494 -10.65 -14.26 27.88
N ARG A 495 -11.13 -15.49 27.83
CA ARG A 495 -12.43 -15.89 28.46
C ARG A 495 -12.51 -15.55 29.92
N GLU A 496 -11.51 -15.97 30.71
CA GLU A 496 -11.51 -15.73 32.16
C GLU A 496 -11.58 -14.22 32.49
N ALA A 497 -10.80 -13.41 31.76
CA ALA A 497 -10.80 -11.97 31.95
C ALA A 497 -12.14 -11.33 31.52
N PHE A 498 -12.79 -11.87 30.49
CA PHE A 498 -14.12 -11.44 30.06
C PHE A 498 -15.19 -11.78 31.11
N GLU A 499 -15.21 -13.00 31.59
CA GLU A 499 -16.21 -13.48 32.58
C GLU A 499 -16.10 -12.74 33.93
N GLN A 500 -14.88 -12.41 34.36
CA GLN A 500 -14.61 -11.70 35.64
C GLN A 500 -15.13 -10.26 35.70
N GLN A 501 -15.54 -9.66 34.56
CA GLN A 501 -16.08 -8.30 34.55
C GLN A 501 -17.51 -8.21 35.09
N PHE A 502 -18.22 -9.34 35.10
CA PHE A 502 -19.63 -9.36 35.43
C PHE A 502 -19.86 -9.85 36.87
N PRO A 503 -20.84 -9.27 37.57
CA PRO A 503 -21.32 -9.85 38.84
C PRO A 503 -21.82 -11.29 38.63
N GLU A 504 -21.78 -12.09 39.69
CA GLU A 504 -22.23 -13.45 39.65
C GLU A 504 -23.70 -13.55 39.18
N GLY A 505 -23.94 -14.28 38.10
CA GLY A 505 -25.24 -14.47 37.49
C GLY A 505 -25.68 -13.37 36.50
N GLU A 506 -24.88 -12.34 36.23
CA GLU A 506 -25.19 -11.28 35.28
C GLU A 506 -24.36 -11.37 33.96
N ALA A 507 -23.42 -12.31 33.88
CA ALA A 507 -22.61 -12.49 32.70
C ALA A 507 -23.44 -12.98 31.49
N PRO A 508 -23.09 -12.53 30.26
CA PRO A 508 -23.64 -13.15 29.05
C PRO A 508 -23.39 -14.66 29.03
N ILE A 509 -24.27 -15.39 28.40
CA ILE A 509 -24.23 -16.86 28.36
C ILE A 509 -23.31 -17.31 27.22
N LEU A 510 -22.37 -18.20 27.49
CA LEU A 510 -21.60 -18.89 26.47
C LEU A 510 -22.51 -19.80 25.65
N GLU A 511 -22.74 -19.47 24.38
CA GLU A 511 -23.62 -20.24 23.49
C GLU A 511 -22.85 -21.04 22.44
N TYR A 512 -21.63 -20.57 22.04
CA TYR A 512 -20.80 -21.27 21.05
C TYR A 512 -19.33 -21.09 21.37
N GLU A 513 -18.52 -22.09 21.05
CA GLU A 513 -17.04 -22.02 21.18
C GLU A 513 -16.37 -22.92 20.14
N ASN A 514 -15.25 -22.44 19.60
CA ASN A 514 -14.32 -23.24 18.82
C ASN A 514 -12.87 -23.09 19.36
N GLU A 515 -11.88 -23.56 18.64
CA GLU A 515 -10.48 -23.56 19.10
C GLU A 515 -9.93 -22.15 19.39
N LYS A 516 -10.47 -21.10 18.75
CA LYS A 516 -9.94 -19.75 18.81
C LYS A 516 -10.88 -18.73 19.46
N LEU A 517 -12.18 -18.90 19.27
CA LEU A 517 -13.19 -17.90 19.60
C LEU A 517 -14.32 -18.52 20.41
N ALA A 518 -14.80 -17.77 21.40
CA ALA A 518 -15.98 -18.06 22.20
C ALA A 518 -17.03 -16.98 21.96
N VAL A 519 -18.28 -17.36 21.77
CA VAL A 519 -19.41 -16.47 21.57
C VAL A 519 -20.31 -16.50 22.79
N TYR A 520 -20.35 -15.38 23.49
CA TYR A 520 -21.26 -15.13 24.57
C TYR A 520 -22.42 -14.28 24.07
N VAL A 521 -23.64 -14.57 24.56
CA VAL A 521 -24.84 -13.84 24.17
C VAL A 521 -25.51 -13.27 25.41
N GLY A 522 -25.81 -11.99 25.38
CA GLY A 522 -26.52 -11.27 26.42
C GLY A 522 -27.78 -10.58 25.90
N ASP A 523 -28.72 -10.29 26.79
CA ASP A 523 -29.96 -9.57 26.47
C ASP A 523 -29.78 -8.05 26.42
N ARG A 524 -28.60 -7.56 26.77
CA ARG A 524 -28.27 -6.13 26.76
C ARG A 524 -26.87 -5.88 26.27
N ASN A 525 -26.68 -4.64 25.85
CA ASN A 525 -25.37 -4.13 25.46
C ASN A 525 -24.59 -3.68 26.71
N TYR A 526 -23.44 -4.31 26.95
CA TYR A 526 -22.57 -4.01 28.09
C TYR A 526 -21.36 -3.14 27.72
N VAL A 527 -21.16 -2.80 26.45
CA VAL A 527 -20.02 -1.96 26.05
C VAL A 527 -20.27 -0.52 26.49
N GLU A 528 -19.36 0.01 27.29
CA GLU A 528 -19.34 1.41 27.72
C GLU A 528 -18.50 2.25 26.73
N LEU A 529 -18.95 3.50 26.50
CA LEU A 529 -18.31 4.44 25.56
C LEU A 529 -17.22 5.26 26.24
#